data_3d2c2885e18a47bf36301f908c998d93
#
_entry.id   3d2c2885e18a47bf36301f908c998d93
#
_cell.length_a   1.000
_cell.length_b   1.000
_cell.length_c   1.000
_cell.angle_alpha   90.00
_cell.angle_beta   90.00
_cell.angle_gamma   90.00
#
_symmetry.space_group_name_H-M   'P 1'
#
loop_
_entity.id
_entity.type
_entity.pdbx_description
1 polymer ?
#
loop_
_entity_poly.entity_id
_entity_poly.type
_entity_poly.pdbx_seq_one_letter_code
_entity_poly.pdbx_strand_id
1 'polypeptide(L)'
;MENKISVIVLTFNQEDTIGRTLDSILMQRCHVPYEIVIGEDCSTDGTLDICRQYERKHPGIIRLFANKKNKGVVDNYFDCILESHGQYIADCAGDDFWTDPLKLEKEVSILENNPNVTLVHTNWESYNEQDKSSHASPDKPFTAPITQGYQMIEAIITQRKVPVIQLCTSLYRSSIILKALSEEESSFRDKSFGCEDLQVAALMASHGDIAYIPDVTLNYSEGGETVSYSLDHHKQFSFVKRVTYQSFLIAQHYHINSPATDRFFSQRVFELGMFAFRAHDRQMLAETFQCEKDWQATRATKTRWLFTVMRHEVLWRTGLIVRQVFVKIKQLHRQLV
;
A
#
# COMPACT_ATOMS: atom_id res chain seq x y z
N MET A 1 9.38 23.69 10.79
CA MET A 1 8.08 23.05 10.61
C MET A 1 7.16 23.59 11.69
N GLU A 2 5.95 23.93 11.33
CA GLU A 2 4.93 24.34 12.29
C GLU A 2 4.47 23.13 13.11
N ASN A 3 4.00 23.33 14.35
CA ASN A 3 3.31 22.30 15.11
C ASN A 3 1.94 22.04 14.47
N LYS A 4 1.93 21.24 13.43
CA LYS A 4 0.82 21.01 12.49
C LYS A 4 0.89 19.62 11.93
N ILE A 5 -0.23 19.07 11.50
CA ILE A 5 -0.34 17.80 10.79
C ILE A 5 -0.60 18.12 9.30
N SER A 6 0.10 17.47 8.39
CA SER A 6 -0.27 17.45 6.96
C SER A 6 -0.90 16.10 6.62
N VAL A 7 -2.16 16.11 6.19
CA VAL A 7 -2.85 14.92 5.71
C VAL A 7 -2.68 14.84 4.19
N ILE A 8 -1.97 13.84 3.71
CA ILE A 8 -1.74 13.61 2.29
C ILE A 8 -2.91 12.81 1.72
N VAL A 9 -3.51 13.32 0.66
CA VAL A 9 -4.59 12.64 -0.07
C VAL A 9 -4.19 12.49 -1.52
N LEU A 10 -3.93 11.24 -1.95
CA LEU A 10 -3.68 10.94 -3.36
C LEU A 10 -4.96 10.50 -4.04
N THR A 11 -5.21 11.03 -5.23
CA THR A 11 -6.42 10.66 -5.98
C THR A 11 -6.18 10.60 -7.48
N PHE A 12 -6.81 9.62 -8.14
CA PHE A 12 -6.85 9.46 -9.59
C PHE A 12 -8.08 8.67 -10.01
N ASN A 13 -8.99 9.29 -10.79
CA ASN A 13 -10.25 8.70 -11.25
C ASN A 13 -11.11 8.13 -10.10
N GLN A 14 -11.40 8.98 -9.11
CA GLN A 14 -12.13 8.63 -7.89
C GLN A 14 -13.28 9.60 -7.61
N GLU A 15 -14.02 10.04 -8.66
CA GLU A 15 -15.12 11.00 -8.53
C GLU A 15 -16.23 10.53 -7.58
N ASP A 16 -16.46 9.21 -7.46
CA ASP A 16 -17.49 8.64 -6.60
C ASP A 16 -17.10 8.57 -5.12
N THR A 17 -15.80 8.69 -4.78
CA THR A 17 -15.30 8.43 -3.42
C THR A 17 -14.58 9.61 -2.79
N ILE A 18 -13.88 10.44 -3.56
CA ILE A 18 -13.01 11.52 -3.05
C ILE A 18 -13.76 12.52 -2.14
N GLY A 19 -15.04 12.81 -2.42
CA GLY A 19 -15.85 13.66 -1.56
C GLY A 19 -16.01 13.08 -0.15
N ARG A 20 -16.37 11.79 -0.05
CA ARG A 20 -16.45 11.07 1.22
C ARG A 20 -15.12 11.04 1.97
N THR A 21 -14.03 10.82 1.26
CA THR A 21 -12.68 10.85 1.84
C THR A 21 -12.39 12.19 2.49
N LEU A 22 -12.59 13.29 1.76
CA LEU A 22 -12.35 14.65 2.26
C LEU A 22 -13.27 15.01 3.44
N ASP A 23 -14.54 14.64 3.39
CA ASP A 23 -15.48 14.84 4.51
C ASP A 23 -15.01 14.08 5.76
N SER A 24 -14.51 12.86 5.61
CA SER A 24 -13.99 12.05 6.70
C SER A 24 -12.75 12.64 7.38
N ILE A 25 -11.92 13.34 6.63
CA ILE A 25 -10.76 14.06 7.18
C ILE A 25 -11.22 15.38 7.83
N LEU A 26 -12.15 16.10 7.22
CA LEU A 26 -12.65 17.37 7.75
C LEU A 26 -13.46 17.21 9.04
N MET A 27 -13.96 16.01 9.37
CA MET A 27 -14.61 15.74 10.67
C MET A 27 -13.64 15.64 11.84
N GLN A 28 -12.32 15.59 11.60
CA GLN A 28 -11.34 15.39 12.66
C GLN A 28 -11.33 16.51 13.69
N ARG A 29 -11.21 16.11 14.95
CA ARG A 29 -11.11 16.98 16.14
C ARG A 29 -9.76 16.72 16.78
N CYS A 30 -8.84 17.64 16.62
CA CYS A 30 -7.48 17.53 17.10
C CYS A 30 -7.03 18.87 17.72
N HIS A 31 -6.29 18.83 18.84
CA HIS A 31 -5.71 20.04 19.44
C HIS A 31 -4.58 20.61 18.58
N VAL A 32 -3.92 19.79 17.77
CA VAL A 32 -2.93 20.21 16.78
C VAL A 32 -3.65 20.58 15.48
N PRO A 33 -3.43 21.79 14.93
CA PRO A 33 -4.02 22.16 13.64
C PRO A 33 -3.53 21.26 12.51
N TYR A 34 -4.36 21.07 11.48
CA TYR A 34 -3.99 20.26 10.32
C TYR A 34 -4.30 20.97 9.00
N GLU A 35 -3.60 20.56 7.96
CA GLU A 35 -3.88 20.87 6.56
C GLU A 35 -4.11 19.56 5.79
N ILE A 36 -4.77 19.68 4.64
CA ILE A 36 -4.97 18.59 3.69
C ILE A 36 -4.23 18.95 2.41
N VAL A 37 -3.29 18.10 2.00
CA VAL A 37 -2.49 18.25 0.78
C VAL A 37 -3.00 17.21 -0.22
N ILE A 38 -3.72 17.67 -1.25
CA ILE A 38 -4.29 16.77 -2.27
C ILE A 38 -3.35 16.71 -3.46
N GLY A 39 -2.88 15.50 -3.79
CA GLY A 39 -2.18 15.18 -5.03
C GLY A 39 -3.14 14.57 -6.04
N GLU A 40 -3.70 15.37 -6.94
CA GLU A 40 -4.60 14.92 -8.00
C GLU A 40 -3.77 14.59 -9.24
N ASP A 41 -3.81 13.31 -9.68
CA ASP A 41 -2.85 12.76 -10.65
C ASP A 41 -3.36 12.75 -12.09
N CYS A 42 -3.95 13.87 -12.54
CA CYS A 42 -4.45 14.08 -13.89
C CYS A 42 -5.63 13.15 -14.23
N SER A 43 -6.67 13.15 -13.38
CA SER A 43 -7.90 12.38 -13.60
C SER A 43 -8.62 12.77 -14.87
N THR A 44 -9.35 11.82 -15.44
CA THR A 44 -10.14 11.98 -16.67
C THR A 44 -11.67 12.04 -16.40
N ASP A 45 -12.06 11.85 -15.14
CA ASP A 45 -13.42 11.96 -14.62
C ASP A 45 -13.64 13.27 -13.84
N GLY A 46 -14.70 13.36 -13.04
CA GLY A 46 -15.04 14.54 -12.23
C GLY A 46 -14.19 14.78 -10.99
N THR A 47 -13.19 13.93 -10.69
CA THR A 47 -12.36 14.00 -9.48
C THR A 47 -11.74 15.38 -9.26
N LEU A 48 -11.09 15.95 -10.27
CA LEU A 48 -10.43 17.26 -10.19
C LEU A 48 -11.42 18.38 -9.84
N ASP A 49 -12.60 18.37 -10.41
CA ASP A 49 -13.60 19.42 -10.15
C ASP A 49 -14.15 19.34 -8.72
N ILE A 50 -14.30 18.13 -8.18
CA ILE A 50 -14.65 17.90 -6.77
C ILE A 50 -13.54 18.43 -5.86
N CYS A 51 -12.28 18.09 -6.09
CA CYS A 51 -11.15 18.59 -5.31
C CYS A 51 -11.10 20.13 -5.30
N ARG A 52 -11.30 20.78 -6.45
CA ARG A 52 -11.36 22.26 -6.57
C ARG A 52 -12.51 22.87 -5.78
N GLN A 53 -13.67 22.19 -5.71
CA GLN A 53 -14.80 22.64 -4.91
C GLN A 53 -14.46 22.60 -3.41
N TYR A 54 -13.85 21.53 -2.94
CA TYR A 54 -13.42 21.40 -1.54
C TYR A 54 -12.34 22.43 -1.18
N GLU A 55 -11.33 22.65 -2.00
CA GLU A 55 -10.32 23.69 -1.78
C GLU A 55 -10.94 25.08 -1.65
N ARG A 56 -11.89 25.44 -2.54
CA ARG A 56 -12.59 26.73 -2.45
C ARG A 56 -13.47 26.88 -1.20
N LYS A 57 -14.05 25.77 -0.72
CA LYS A 57 -14.90 25.77 0.49
C LYS A 57 -14.10 25.83 1.78
N HIS A 58 -12.86 25.33 1.78
CA HIS A 58 -12.00 25.21 2.95
C HIS A 58 -10.64 25.90 2.74
N PRO A 59 -10.63 27.22 2.46
CA PRO A 59 -9.41 27.96 2.22
C PRO A 59 -8.52 27.97 3.47
N GLY A 60 -7.22 27.71 3.27
CA GLY A 60 -6.23 27.61 4.35
C GLY A 60 -6.17 26.26 5.06
N ILE A 61 -7.11 25.34 4.78
CA ILE A 61 -7.05 23.95 5.24
C ILE A 61 -6.65 23.03 4.08
N ILE A 62 -7.29 23.16 2.91
CA ILE A 62 -7.04 22.30 1.75
C ILE A 62 -6.13 23.02 0.75
N ARG A 63 -5.12 22.32 0.27
CA ARG A 63 -4.21 22.73 -0.81
C ARG A 63 -4.21 21.64 -1.88
N LEU A 64 -4.57 22.04 -3.11
CA LEU A 64 -4.68 21.12 -4.24
C LEU A 64 -3.49 21.26 -5.19
N PHE A 65 -2.81 20.16 -5.44
CA PHE A 65 -1.76 20.02 -6.45
C PHE A 65 -2.29 19.16 -7.59
N ALA A 66 -2.76 19.80 -8.66
CA ALA A 66 -3.28 19.11 -9.85
C ALA A 66 -2.15 18.89 -10.85
N ASN A 67 -1.79 17.64 -11.09
CA ASN A 67 -0.75 17.27 -12.03
C ASN A 67 -1.20 17.48 -13.50
N LYS A 68 -0.28 17.95 -14.36
CA LYS A 68 -0.55 18.10 -15.80
C LYS A 68 -0.53 16.79 -16.59
N LYS A 69 -0.01 15.74 -16.00
CA LYS A 69 0.05 14.36 -16.53
C LYS A 69 0.07 13.40 -15.35
N ASN A 70 -0.44 12.20 -15.56
CA ASN A 70 -0.34 11.14 -14.56
C ASN A 70 1.13 10.78 -14.31
N LYS A 71 1.57 10.91 -13.07
CA LYS A 71 2.94 10.63 -12.60
C LYS A 71 3.05 9.24 -11.95
N GLY A 72 1.91 8.67 -11.52
CA GLY A 72 1.83 7.47 -10.72
C GLY A 72 1.96 7.76 -9.21
N VAL A 73 1.53 6.78 -8.40
CA VAL A 73 1.37 6.93 -6.95
C VAL A 73 2.66 7.38 -6.25
N VAL A 74 3.80 6.81 -6.61
CA VAL A 74 5.09 7.08 -5.94
C VAL A 74 5.54 8.53 -6.13
N ASP A 75 5.61 9.01 -7.38
CA ASP A 75 6.05 10.40 -7.67
C ASP A 75 5.04 11.41 -7.10
N ASN A 76 3.73 11.15 -7.26
CA ASN A 76 2.68 12.03 -6.74
C ASN A 76 2.73 12.14 -5.21
N TYR A 77 3.00 11.02 -4.53
CA TYR A 77 3.13 10.98 -3.08
C TYR A 77 4.29 11.84 -2.57
N PHE A 78 5.50 11.61 -3.11
CA PHE A 78 6.67 12.35 -2.64
C PHE A 78 6.63 13.83 -3.04
N ASP A 79 5.96 14.21 -4.13
CA ASP A 79 5.68 15.61 -4.43
C ASP A 79 4.81 16.25 -3.31
N CYS A 80 3.75 15.56 -2.87
CA CYS A 80 2.92 16.03 -1.76
C CYS A 80 3.67 16.11 -0.43
N ILE A 81 4.56 15.13 -0.15
CA ILE A 81 5.44 15.18 1.04
C ILE A 81 6.33 16.42 1.03
N LEU A 82 6.95 16.76 -0.10
CA LEU A 82 7.82 17.93 -0.23
C LEU A 82 7.04 19.26 -0.10
N GLU A 83 5.76 19.25 -0.47
CA GLU A 83 4.87 20.41 -0.33
C GLU A 83 4.19 20.50 1.06
N SER A 84 4.37 19.50 1.92
CA SER A 84 3.79 19.48 3.27
C SER A 84 4.54 20.41 4.24
N HIS A 85 3.80 21.01 5.18
CA HIS A 85 4.37 21.92 6.18
C HIS A 85 4.33 21.34 7.61
N GLY A 86 3.63 20.24 7.80
CA GLY A 86 3.39 19.65 9.12
C GLY A 86 4.63 19.02 9.74
N GLN A 87 4.70 19.06 11.06
CA GLN A 87 5.63 18.27 11.87
C GLN A 87 5.32 16.76 11.80
N TYR A 88 4.06 16.46 11.55
CA TYR A 88 3.55 15.09 11.38
C TYR A 88 2.84 14.97 10.04
N ILE A 89 2.88 13.77 9.48
CA ILE A 89 2.18 13.40 8.24
C ILE A 89 1.23 12.26 8.54
N ALA A 90 0.01 12.37 8.04
CA ALA A 90 -0.98 11.31 7.96
C ALA A 90 -1.35 11.08 6.50
N ASP A 91 -1.83 9.88 6.19
CA ASP A 91 -2.21 9.51 4.82
C ASP A 91 -3.66 9.02 4.76
N CYS A 92 -4.32 9.32 3.65
CA CYS A 92 -5.63 8.76 3.31
C CYS A 92 -5.76 8.69 1.78
N ALA A 93 -5.93 7.51 1.22
CA ALA A 93 -6.18 7.37 -0.21
C ALA A 93 -7.55 7.92 -0.60
N GLY A 94 -7.71 8.44 -1.83
CA GLY A 94 -8.94 9.12 -2.25
C GLY A 94 -10.18 8.21 -2.42
N ASP A 95 -10.04 6.91 -2.19
CA ASP A 95 -11.12 5.90 -2.13
C ASP A 95 -11.40 5.41 -0.69
N ASP A 96 -10.50 5.62 0.25
CA ASP A 96 -10.64 5.26 1.65
C ASP A 96 -11.32 6.36 2.47
N PHE A 97 -11.78 6.05 3.68
CA PHE A 97 -12.35 7.05 4.57
C PHE A 97 -12.16 6.71 6.05
N TRP A 98 -11.85 7.75 6.82
CA TRP A 98 -11.73 7.63 8.27
C TRP A 98 -13.09 7.54 8.95
N THR A 99 -13.17 6.76 10.03
CA THR A 99 -14.42 6.50 10.75
C THR A 99 -14.44 7.09 12.17
N ASP A 100 -13.25 7.40 12.72
CA ASP A 100 -13.11 7.95 14.07
C ASP A 100 -12.73 9.45 14.02
N PRO A 101 -13.58 10.37 14.51
CA PRO A 101 -13.28 11.80 14.54
C PRO A 101 -12.12 12.19 15.48
N LEU A 102 -11.63 11.27 16.31
CA LEU A 102 -10.50 11.47 17.21
C LEU A 102 -9.23 10.72 16.77
N LYS A 103 -9.18 10.20 15.54
CA LYS A 103 -8.01 9.48 15.03
C LYS A 103 -6.74 10.30 15.18
N LEU A 104 -6.70 11.50 14.63
CA LEU A 104 -5.51 12.38 14.69
C LEU A 104 -5.14 12.75 16.13
N GLU A 105 -6.12 13.03 16.98
CA GLU A 105 -5.91 13.36 18.39
C GLU A 105 -5.23 12.21 19.15
N LYS A 106 -5.72 10.97 18.96
CA LYS A 106 -5.15 9.78 19.60
C LYS A 106 -3.71 9.54 19.15
N GLU A 107 -3.44 9.66 17.87
CA GLU A 107 -2.13 9.38 17.29
C GLU A 107 -1.10 10.45 17.66
N VAL A 108 -1.46 11.73 17.53
CA VAL A 108 -0.52 12.83 17.86
C VAL A 108 -0.18 12.84 19.34
N SER A 109 -1.16 12.55 20.22
CA SER A 109 -0.90 12.43 21.66
C SER A 109 0.16 11.36 21.98
N ILE A 110 0.18 10.25 21.26
CA ILE A 110 1.23 9.23 21.45
C ILE A 110 2.59 9.76 20.99
N LEU A 111 2.66 10.39 19.80
CA LEU A 111 3.91 10.95 19.27
C LEU A 111 4.49 12.04 20.19
N GLU A 112 3.65 12.93 20.74
CA GLU A 112 4.10 13.99 21.63
C GLU A 112 4.65 13.45 22.95
N ASN A 113 4.00 12.41 23.52
CA ASN A 113 4.41 11.82 24.78
C ASN A 113 5.55 10.79 24.67
N ASN A 114 5.88 10.34 23.46
CA ASN A 114 6.89 9.30 23.21
C ASN A 114 7.89 9.75 22.12
N PRO A 115 8.95 10.48 22.45
CA PRO A 115 9.90 10.99 21.45
C PRO A 115 10.57 9.92 20.57
N ASN A 116 10.70 8.70 21.08
CA ASN A 116 11.28 7.56 20.34
C ASN A 116 10.29 6.92 19.36
N VAL A 117 8.99 7.19 19.47
CA VAL A 117 7.99 6.70 18.53
C VAL A 117 8.06 7.54 17.25
N THR A 118 8.25 6.89 16.13
CA THR A 118 8.37 7.52 14.81
C THR A 118 7.10 7.46 14.00
N LEU A 119 6.30 6.40 14.22
CA LEU A 119 5.02 6.18 13.55
C LEU A 119 4.03 5.57 14.55
N VAL A 120 2.79 6.07 14.52
CA VAL A 120 1.62 5.47 15.17
C VAL A 120 0.68 5.00 14.07
N HIS A 121 0.06 3.84 14.24
CA HIS A 121 -0.99 3.37 13.35
C HIS A 121 -2.14 2.72 14.11
N THR A 122 -3.30 2.66 13.47
CA THR A 122 -4.52 2.12 14.05
C THR A 122 -4.97 0.84 13.35
N ASN A 123 -6.09 0.28 13.79
CA ASN A 123 -6.76 -0.80 13.08
C ASN A 123 -7.71 -0.25 12.00
N TRP A 124 -8.15 -1.13 11.09
CA TRP A 124 -9.01 -0.81 9.97
C TRP A 124 -9.97 -1.96 9.64
N GLU A 125 -10.99 -1.66 8.86
CA GLU A 125 -11.92 -2.64 8.28
C GLU A 125 -11.90 -2.55 6.77
N SER A 126 -12.12 -3.68 6.08
CA SER A 126 -12.43 -3.68 4.65
C SER A 126 -13.85 -3.20 4.44
N TYR A 127 -14.05 -2.29 3.50
CA TYR A 127 -15.35 -1.77 3.11
C TYR A 127 -15.69 -2.16 1.68
N ASN A 128 -16.77 -2.91 1.49
CA ASN A 128 -17.21 -3.30 0.16
C ASN A 128 -18.10 -2.19 -0.45
N GLU A 129 -17.63 -1.60 -1.54
CA GLU A 129 -18.35 -0.52 -2.23
C GLU A 129 -19.67 -0.96 -2.87
N GLN A 130 -19.86 -2.24 -3.18
CA GLN A 130 -21.06 -2.74 -3.85
C GLN A 130 -22.24 -2.90 -2.89
N ASP A 131 -22.01 -3.54 -1.75
CA ASP A 131 -23.06 -3.81 -0.75
C ASP A 131 -22.99 -2.90 0.49
N LYS A 132 -22.01 -1.99 0.53
CA LYS A 132 -21.78 -1.01 1.61
C LYS A 132 -21.56 -1.66 2.99
N SER A 133 -21.03 -2.88 3.01
CA SER A 133 -20.71 -3.60 4.25
C SER A 133 -19.26 -3.45 4.65
N SER A 134 -18.99 -3.38 5.96
CA SER A 134 -17.65 -3.44 6.52
C SER A 134 -17.35 -4.83 7.07
N HIS A 135 -16.12 -5.26 6.93
CA HIS A 135 -15.59 -6.51 7.44
C HIS A 135 -14.32 -6.27 8.23
N ALA A 136 -14.23 -6.87 9.41
CA ALA A 136 -13.03 -6.74 10.24
C ALA A 136 -11.77 -7.15 9.47
N SER A 137 -10.71 -6.37 9.60
CA SER A 137 -9.40 -6.75 9.08
C SER A 137 -8.91 -8.03 9.80
N PRO A 138 -8.08 -8.86 9.16
CA PRO A 138 -7.44 -9.98 9.84
C PRO A 138 -6.69 -9.52 11.09
N ASP A 139 -6.62 -10.43 12.08
CA ASP A 139 -5.88 -10.18 13.32
C ASP A 139 -4.48 -9.63 13.04
N LYS A 140 -4.11 -8.59 13.74
CA LYS A 140 -2.78 -8.00 13.64
C LYS A 140 -1.82 -8.72 14.58
N PRO A 141 -0.56 -8.94 14.18
CA PRO A 141 0.43 -9.63 15.02
C PRO A 141 0.98 -8.75 16.15
N PHE A 142 0.35 -7.61 16.44
CA PHE A 142 0.81 -6.69 17.45
C PHE A 142 0.30 -7.10 18.84
N THR A 143 1.24 -7.44 19.72
CA THR A 143 0.96 -7.86 21.10
C THR A 143 1.27 -6.77 22.12
N ALA A 144 1.98 -5.70 21.72
CA ALA A 144 2.36 -4.58 22.56
C ALA A 144 1.89 -3.25 21.96
N PRO A 145 1.50 -2.25 22.77
CA PRO A 145 1.13 -0.92 22.31
C PRO A 145 2.29 -0.18 21.60
N ILE A 146 3.54 -0.46 22.00
CA ILE A 146 4.75 0.08 21.37
C ILE A 146 5.71 -1.09 21.12
N THR A 147 6.20 -1.17 19.90
CA THR A 147 7.15 -2.21 19.45
C THR A 147 8.41 -1.54 18.92
N GLN A 148 9.57 -2.08 19.22
CA GLN A 148 10.84 -1.62 18.68
C GLN A 148 10.80 -1.76 17.13
N GLY A 149 10.93 -0.64 16.42
CA GLY A 149 10.65 -0.61 15.00
C GLY A 149 11.55 -1.53 14.16
N TYR A 150 12.86 -1.58 14.46
CA TYR A 150 13.78 -2.44 13.72
C TYR A 150 13.35 -3.93 13.70
N GLN A 151 12.72 -4.40 14.77
CA GLN A 151 12.19 -5.77 14.83
C GLN A 151 10.99 -6.00 13.91
N MET A 152 10.35 -4.93 13.43
CA MET A 152 9.19 -5.00 12.55
C MET A 152 9.57 -4.99 11.06
N ILE A 153 10.79 -4.61 10.69
CA ILE A 153 11.19 -4.46 9.28
C ILE A 153 10.95 -5.76 8.50
N GLU A 154 11.33 -6.91 9.08
CA GLU A 154 11.08 -8.21 8.43
C GLU A 154 9.60 -8.46 8.15
N ALA A 155 8.73 -8.17 9.11
CA ALA A 155 7.28 -8.34 8.93
C ALA A 155 6.73 -7.37 7.88
N ILE A 156 7.20 -6.12 7.86
CA ILE A 156 6.83 -5.10 6.88
C ILE A 156 7.16 -5.55 5.46
N ILE A 157 8.39 -5.99 5.21
CA ILE A 157 8.83 -6.38 3.86
C ILE A 157 8.30 -7.73 3.39
N THR A 158 7.90 -8.62 4.30
CA THR A 158 7.36 -9.95 3.96
C THR A 158 5.83 -9.99 3.94
N GLN A 159 5.16 -8.86 4.09
CA GLN A 159 3.70 -8.77 3.98
C GLN A 159 3.21 -9.22 2.59
N ARG A 160 2.00 -9.79 2.52
CA ARG A 160 1.45 -10.31 1.26
C ARG A 160 0.10 -9.70 0.89
N LYS A 161 -0.94 -10.08 1.62
CA LYS A 161 -2.32 -9.66 1.35
C LYS A 161 -2.78 -8.55 2.29
N VAL A 162 -2.29 -8.60 3.51
CA VAL A 162 -2.66 -7.65 4.55
C VAL A 162 -1.39 -6.93 4.98
N PRO A 163 -1.31 -5.62 4.82
CA PRO A 163 -0.17 -4.85 5.28
C PRO A 163 -0.06 -4.92 6.80
N VAL A 164 1.17 -5.06 7.30
CA VAL A 164 1.47 -4.99 8.73
C VAL A 164 1.14 -3.59 9.26
N ILE A 165 1.51 -2.56 8.50
CA ILE A 165 1.14 -1.17 8.71
C ILE A 165 0.37 -0.72 7.46
N GLN A 166 -0.90 -0.37 7.60
CA GLN A 166 -1.67 0.29 6.55
C GLN A 166 -1.42 1.79 6.68
N LEU A 167 -0.78 2.39 5.68
CA LEU A 167 -0.32 3.78 5.78
C LEU A 167 -1.48 4.77 5.97
N CYS A 168 -2.64 4.51 5.37
CA CYS A 168 -3.86 5.30 5.57
C CYS A 168 -4.39 5.30 7.02
N THR A 169 -3.87 4.42 7.88
CA THR A 169 -4.16 4.43 9.32
C THR A 169 -3.08 5.13 10.15
N SER A 170 -2.05 5.70 9.53
CA SER A 170 -0.84 6.12 10.23
C SER A 170 -0.72 7.63 10.40
N LEU A 171 0.02 8.02 11.44
CA LEU A 171 0.59 9.34 11.67
C LEU A 171 2.08 9.18 12.00
N TYR A 172 2.97 9.91 11.32
CA TYR A 172 4.41 9.76 11.50
C TYR A 172 5.17 11.09 11.41
N ARG A 173 6.43 11.09 11.87
CA ARG A 173 7.29 12.27 11.94
C ARG A 173 7.79 12.68 10.56
N SER A 174 7.42 13.86 10.08
CA SER A 174 7.83 14.39 8.78
C SER A 174 9.34 14.62 8.67
N SER A 175 10.01 14.96 9.77
CA SER A 175 11.46 15.24 9.77
C SER A 175 12.29 14.06 9.28
N ILE A 176 11.85 12.82 9.54
CA ILE A 176 12.58 11.60 9.14
C ILE A 176 12.52 11.45 7.61
N ILE A 177 11.32 11.49 7.03
CA ILE A 177 11.16 11.30 5.59
C ILE A 177 11.72 12.48 4.78
N LEU A 178 11.55 13.72 5.24
CA LEU A 178 12.11 14.88 4.57
C LEU A 178 13.65 14.88 4.58
N LYS A 179 14.26 14.43 5.68
CA LYS A 179 15.70 14.22 5.74
C LYS A 179 16.15 13.16 4.74
N ALA A 180 15.50 11.99 4.74
CA ALA A 180 15.84 10.89 3.83
C ALA A 180 15.70 11.31 2.36
N LEU A 181 14.65 12.04 1.99
CA LEU A 181 14.47 12.60 0.65
C LEU A 181 15.56 13.62 0.29
N SER A 182 16.03 14.43 1.24
CA SER A 182 17.11 15.39 0.99
C SER A 182 18.48 14.75 0.75
N GLU A 183 18.68 13.55 1.32
CA GLU A 183 19.94 12.78 1.20
C GLU A 183 19.95 11.88 -0.05
N GLU A 184 18.84 11.20 -0.35
CA GLU A 184 18.75 10.21 -1.43
C GLU A 184 17.37 10.19 -2.13
N GLU A 185 16.91 11.33 -2.67
CA GLU A 185 15.58 11.41 -3.32
C GLU A 185 15.37 10.34 -4.40
N SER A 186 16.39 10.06 -5.20
CA SER A 186 16.32 9.08 -6.29
C SER A 186 15.98 7.66 -5.83
N SER A 187 16.41 7.29 -4.62
CA SER A 187 16.12 5.97 -4.03
C SER A 187 14.66 5.81 -3.64
N PHE A 188 13.96 6.91 -3.34
CA PHE A 188 12.52 6.90 -3.04
C PHE A 188 11.65 6.96 -4.30
N ARG A 189 12.13 7.57 -5.37
CA ARG A 189 11.40 7.78 -6.64
C ARG A 189 11.76 6.77 -7.72
N ASP A 190 12.28 5.61 -7.35
CA ASP A 190 12.57 4.55 -8.33
C ASP A 190 11.26 4.09 -9.00
N LYS A 191 11.16 4.27 -10.30
CA LYS A 191 9.99 3.89 -11.11
C LYS A 191 9.69 2.40 -11.13
N SER A 192 10.64 1.58 -10.67
CA SER A 192 10.43 0.15 -10.47
C SER A 192 9.67 -0.18 -9.19
N PHE A 193 9.42 0.79 -8.29
CA PHE A 193 8.66 0.57 -7.06
C PHE A 193 7.16 0.50 -7.33
N GLY A 194 6.48 -0.35 -6.56
CA GLY A 194 5.04 -0.61 -6.70
C GLY A 194 4.15 0.31 -5.87
N CYS A 195 4.67 0.78 -4.73
CA CYS A 195 3.94 1.61 -3.76
C CYS A 195 4.93 2.41 -2.89
N GLU A 196 4.44 3.40 -2.19
CA GLU A 196 5.18 4.21 -1.22
C GLU A 196 5.18 3.60 0.19
N ASP A 197 4.15 2.85 0.54
CA ASP A 197 3.88 2.31 1.89
C ASP A 197 5.07 1.56 2.50
N LEU A 198 5.65 0.64 1.72
CA LEU A 198 6.73 -0.22 2.22
C LEU A 198 7.97 0.57 2.62
N GLN A 199 8.35 1.55 1.81
CA GLN A 199 9.56 2.33 2.09
C GLN A 199 9.33 3.31 3.24
N VAL A 200 8.14 3.94 3.35
CA VAL A 200 7.81 4.82 4.46
C VAL A 200 7.76 4.02 5.76
N ALA A 201 7.05 2.90 5.80
CA ALA A 201 6.95 2.05 6.98
C ALA A 201 8.33 1.52 7.43
N ALA A 202 9.16 1.03 6.49
CA ALA A 202 10.49 0.54 6.80
C ALA A 202 11.42 1.67 7.28
N LEU A 203 11.36 2.85 6.67
CA LEU A 203 12.11 4.02 7.09
C LEU A 203 11.75 4.44 8.52
N MET A 204 10.46 4.55 8.83
CA MET A 204 10.02 4.89 10.20
C MET A 204 10.47 3.83 11.20
N ALA A 205 10.29 2.55 10.88
CA ALA A 205 10.70 1.43 11.72
C ALA A 205 12.22 1.37 11.97
N SER A 206 13.03 1.84 11.04
CA SER A 206 14.49 1.89 11.22
C SER A 206 14.98 3.04 12.09
N HIS A 207 14.16 4.07 12.29
CA HIS A 207 14.53 5.29 13.02
C HIS A 207 13.98 5.35 14.44
N GLY A 208 13.08 4.44 14.84
CA GLY A 208 12.54 4.41 16.18
C GLY A 208 11.42 3.40 16.36
N ASP A 209 10.63 3.58 17.40
CA ASP A 209 9.58 2.66 17.78
C ASP A 209 8.29 2.91 16.99
N ILE A 210 7.50 1.86 16.84
CA ILE A 210 6.17 1.90 16.20
C ILE A 210 5.10 1.67 17.25
N ALA A 211 4.12 2.57 17.32
CA ALA A 211 2.98 2.42 18.21
C ALA A 211 1.74 1.93 17.47
N TYR A 212 0.94 1.10 18.13
CA TYR A 212 -0.31 0.55 17.62
C TYR A 212 -1.48 0.84 18.54
N ILE A 213 -2.55 1.39 17.96
CA ILE A 213 -3.85 1.61 18.62
C ILE A 213 -4.84 0.59 18.04
N PRO A 214 -5.50 -0.26 18.86
CA PRO A 214 -6.41 -1.30 18.36
C PRO A 214 -7.74 -0.77 17.82
N ASP A 215 -8.04 0.52 18.00
CA ASP A 215 -9.27 1.14 17.52
C ASP A 215 -9.34 1.11 16.00
N VAL A 216 -10.50 0.77 15.46
CA VAL A 216 -10.78 0.86 14.02
C VAL A 216 -11.04 2.33 13.69
N THR A 217 -10.20 2.91 12.84
CA THR A 217 -10.32 4.32 12.44
C THR A 217 -10.42 4.54 10.94
N LEU A 218 -10.30 3.47 10.15
CA LEU A 218 -10.34 3.51 8.69
C LEU A 218 -11.23 2.40 8.14
N ASN A 219 -12.02 2.75 7.16
CA ASN A 219 -12.61 1.82 6.20
C ASN A 219 -11.75 1.83 4.91
N TYR A 220 -11.12 0.69 4.64
CA TYR A 220 -10.34 0.44 3.41
C TYR A 220 -11.28 -0.07 2.32
N SER A 221 -11.43 0.69 1.25
CA SER A 221 -12.39 0.38 0.18
C SER A 221 -11.93 -0.77 -0.71
N GLU A 222 -12.81 -1.75 -0.89
CA GLU A 222 -12.63 -2.92 -1.75
C GLU A 222 -13.75 -3.01 -2.79
N GLY A 223 -13.51 -3.74 -3.87
CA GLY A 223 -14.54 -4.06 -4.87
C GLY A 223 -14.40 -3.36 -6.21
N GLY A 224 -13.38 -2.51 -6.39
CA GLY A 224 -12.99 -1.90 -7.67
C GLY A 224 -11.63 -2.38 -8.19
N GLU A 225 -11.25 -1.97 -9.41
CA GLU A 225 -9.85 -2.04 -9.86
C GLU A 225 -9.05 -0.98 -9.09
N THR A 226 -8.02 -1.42 -8.39
CA THR A 226 -7.08 -0.55 -7.66
C THR A 226 -5.66 -0.78 -8.16
N VAL A 227 -4.69 0.00 -7.67
CA VAL A 227 -3.28 -0.21 -7.99
C VAL A 227 -2.82 -1.62 -7.54
N SER A 228 -3.33 -2.09 -6.41
CA SER A 228 -2.96 -3.39 -5.81
C SER A 228 -3.80 -4.57 -6.30
N TYR A 229 -4.96 -4.33 -6.92
CA TYR A 229 -5.87 -5.38 -7.38
C TYR A 229 -6.40 -5.10 -8.79
N SER A 230 -6.24 -6.06 -9.70
CA SER A 230 -6.83 -6.08 -11.04
C SER A 230 -7.17 -7.51 -11.46
N LEU A 231 -8.17 -7.69 -12.29
CA LEU A 231 -8.46 -8.97 -12.94
C LEU A 231 -7.48 -9.29 -14.08
N ASP A 232 -6.76 -8.30 -14.58
CA ASP A 232 -5.72 -8.47 -15.59
C ASP A 232 -4.44 -9.07 -14.99
N HIS A 233 -4.07 -10.26 -15.48
CA HIS A 233 -2.90 -10.97 -15.00
C HIS A 233 -1.57 -10.26 -15.30
N HIS A 234 -1.49 -9.43 -16.34
CA HIS A 234 -0.28 -8.63 -16.64
C HIS A 234 -0.13 -7.47 -15.67
N LYS A 235 -1.22 -6.77 -15.36
CA LYS A 235 -1.22 -5.71 -14.32
C LYS A 235 -0.84 -6.29 -12.96
N GLN A 236 -1.45 -7.41 -12.56
CA GLN A 236 -1.13 -8.11 -11.29
C GLN A 236 0.33 -8.59 -11.24
N PHE A 237 0.83 -9.18 -12.32
CA PHE A 237 2.23 -9.59 -12.43
C PHE A 237 3.17 -8.41 -12.23
N SER A 238 2.92 -7.31 -12.95
CA SER A 238 3.73 -6.10 -12.87
C SER A 238 3.75 -5.53 -11.46
N PHE A 239 2.58 -5.41 -10.82
CA PHE A 239 2.47 -4.90 -9.45
C PHE A 239 3.24 -5.79 -8.46
N VAL A 240 2.96 -7.10 -8.44
CA VAL A 240 3.63 -8.04 -7.52
C VAL A 240 5.13 -8.06 -7.74
N LYS A 241 5.61 -8.00 -8.99
CA LYS A 241 7.03 -7.92 -9.30
C LYS A 241 7.67 -6.67 -8.71
N ARG A 242 7.05 -5.50 -8.90
CA ARG A 242 7.56 -4.21 -8.42
C ARG A 242 7.61 -4.13 -6.89
N VAL A 243 6.52 -4.51 -6.22
CA VAL A 243 6.46 -4.54 -4.74
C VAL A 243 7.46 -5.54 -4.15
N THR A 244 7.64 -6.71 -4.79
CA THR A 244 8.62 -7.70 -4.32
C THR A 244 10.05 -7.22 -4.53
N TYR A 245 10.35 -6.56 -5.64
CA TYR A 245 11.66 -5.95 -5.88
C TYR A 245 11.98 -4.88 -4.83
N GLN A 246 11.01 -4.04 -4.51
CA GLN A 246 11.13 -3.05 -3.43
C GLN A 246 11.39 -3.71 -2.08
N SER A 247 10.64 -4.76 -1.72
CA SER A 247 10.90 -5.57 -0.51
C SER A 247 12.32 -6.14 -0.50
N PHE A 248 12.82 -6.59 -1.66
CA PHE A 248 14.17 -7.14 -1.77
C PHE A 248 15.25 -6.08 -1.53
N LEU A 249 15.11 -4.88 -2.10
CA LEU A 249 16.05 -3.78 -1.88
C LEU A 249 16.05 -3.32 -0.43
N ILE A 250 14.88 -3.22 0.21
CA ILE A 250 14.77 -2.89 1.64
C ILE A 250 15.44 -3.97 2.49
N ALA A 251 15.22 -5.26 2.17
CA ALA A 251 15.88 -6.36 2.87
C ALA A 251 17.42 -6.29 2.77
N GLN A 252 17.94 -5.94 1.58
CA GLN A 252 19.38 -5.75 1.38
C GLN A 252 19.91 -4.54 2.16
N HIS A 253 19.22 -3.42 2.12
CA HIS A 253 19.62 -2.18 2.79
C HIS A 253 19.73 -2.36 4.31
N TYR A 254 18.75 -3.03 4.92
CA TYR A 254 18.72 -3.28 6.37
C TYR A 254 19.35 -4.62 6.78
N HIS A 255 20.01 -5.33 5.86
CA HIS A 255 20.65 -6.63 6.11
C HIS A 255 19.71 -7.69 6.69
N ILE A 256 18.44 -7.68 6.29
CA ILE A 256 17.43 -8.65 6.72
C ILE A 256 17.56 -9.91 5.88
N ASN A 257 18.08 -10.98 6.51
CA ASN A 257 18.23 -12.29 5.90
C ASN A 257 17.80 -13.38 6.88
N SER A 258 16.70 -14.04 6.59
CA SER A 258 16.10 -15.04 7.48
C SER A 258 15.35 -16.12 6.70
N PRO A 259 15.01 -17.25 7.35
CA PRO A 259 14.10 -18.23 6.75
C PRO A 259 12.72 -17.68 6.36
N ALA A 260 12.26 -16.57 6.96
CA ALA A 260 10.99 -15.95 6.61
C ALA A 260 11.11 -15.16 5.30
N THR A 261 12.17 -14.37 5.13
CA THR A 261 12.44 -13.66 3.87
C THR A 261 12.69 -14.64 2.72
N ASP A 262 13.44 -15.73 2.94
CA ASP A 262 13.64 -16.78 1.93
C ASP A 262 12.31 -17.41 1.48
N ARG A 263 11.46 -17.75 2.42
CA ARG A 263 10.10 -18.27 2.12
C ARG A 263 9.27 -17.25 1.36
N PHE A 264 9.34 -15.98 1.75
CA PHE A 264 8.59 -14.92 1.09
C PHE A 264 9.01 -14.79 -0.38
N PHE A 265 10.30 -14.61 -0.69
CA PHE A 265 10.77 -14.48 -2.08
C PHE A 265 10.49 -15.74 -2.90
N SER A 266 10.67 -16.93 -2.32
CA SER A 266 10.31 -18.21 -2.96
C SER A 266 8.82 -18.28 -3.32
N GLN A 267 7.94 -17.77 -2.45
CA GLN A 267 6.49 -17.73 -2.70
C GLN A 267 6.12 -16.68 -3.75
N ARG A 268 6.80 -15.52 -3.77
CA ARG A 268 6.60 -14.49 -4.80
C ARG A 268 6.98 -14.97 -6.19
N VAL A 269 8.09 -15.71 -6.31
CA VAL A 269 8.48 -16.37 -7.58
C VAL A 269 7.39 -17.36 -8.04
N PHE A 270 6.82 -18.16 -7.13
CA PHE A 270 5.69 -19.03 -7.47
C PHE A 270 4.47 -18.24 -7.93
N GLU A 271 4.14 -17.14 -7.27
CA GLU A 271 3.00 -16.28 -7.60
C GLU A 271 3.16 -15.63 -8.98
N LEU A 272 4.33 -15.08 -9.28
CA LEU A 272 4.66 -14.57 -10.61
C LEU A 272 4.55 -15.66 -11.69
N GLY A 273 5.07 -16.86 -11.42
CA GLY A 273 4.90 -18.02 -12.30
C GLY A 273 3.44 -18.40 -12.52
N MET A 274 2.58 -18.26 -11.52
CA MET A 274 1.15 -18.50 -11.63
C MET A 274 0.43 -17.45 -12.49
N PHE A 275 0.85 -16.18 -12.44
CA PHE A 275 0.34 -15.16 -13.37
C PHE A 275 0.76 -15.45 -14.80
N ALA A 276 2.04 -15.77 -15.03
CA ALA A 276 2.54 -16.17 -16.34
C ALA A 276 1.80 -17.42 -16.87
N PHE A 277 1.56 -18.41 -15.99
CA PHE A 277 0.77 -19.60 -16.34
C PHE A 277 -0.64 -19.26 -16.79
N ARG A 278 -1.35 -18.40 -16.04
CA ARG A 278 -2.74 -18.02 -16.30
C ARG A 278 -2.88 -17.15 -17.56
N ALA A 279 -1.93 -16.26 -17.80
CA ALA A 279 -1.86 -15.42 -18.99
C ALA A 279 -1.40 -16.20 -20.24
N HIS A 280 -0.87 -17.41 -20.08
CA HIS A 280 -0.19 -18.19 -21.13
C HIS A 280 0.93 -17.37 -21.81
N ASP A 281 1.72 -16.65 -20.99
CA ASP A 281 2.69 -15.68 -21.47
C ASP A 281 4.14 -16.14 -21.19
N ARG A 282 4.91 -16.37 -22.26
CA ARG A 282 6.31 -16.81 -22.19
C ARG A 282 7.26 -15.70 -21.76
N GLN A 283 6.92 -14.43 -22.04
CA GLN A 283 7.74 -13.30 -21.61
C GLN A 283 7.64 -13.14 -20.09
N MET A 284 6.43 -13.18 -19.54
CA MET A 284 6.24 -13.16 -18.08
C MET A 284 6.97 -14.34 -17.40
N LEU A 285 6.99 -15.52 -18.04
CA LEU A 285 7.76 -16.66 -17.52
C LEU A 285 9.26 -16.39 -17.52
N ALA A 286 9.80 -15.81 -18.59
CA ALA A 286 11.22 -15.44 -18.67
C ALA A 286 11.59 -14.38 -17.61
N GLU A 287 10.74 -13.36 -17.43
CA GLU A 287 10.89 -12.36 -16.38
C GLU A 287 10.84 -13.00 -14.98
N THR A 288 9.97 -14.00 -14.76
CA THR A 288 9.91 -14.73 -13.48
C THR A 288 11.23 -15.46 -13.18
N PHE A 289 11.87 -16.05 -14.18
CA PHE A 289 13.19 -16.68 -14.00
C PHE A 289 14.27 -15.64 -13.68
N GLN A 290 14.20 -14.46 -14.29
CA GLN A 290 15.12 -13.38 -13.96
C GLN A 290 14.93 -12.90 -12.52
N CYS A 291 13.68 -12.68 -12.09
CA CYS A 291 13.35 -12.32 -10.70
C CYS A 291 13.86 -13.38 -9.69
N GLU A 292 13.67 -14.67 -9.98
CA GLU A 292 14.18 -15.76 -9.14
C GLU A 292 15.69 -15.66 -8.91
N LYS A 293 16.43 -15.35 -9.98
CA LYS A 293 17.89 -15.18 -9.93
C LYS A 293 18.28 -13.92 -9.18
N ASP A 294 17.64 -12.78 -9.49
CA ASP A 294 17.98 -11.48 -8.93
C ASP A 294 17.69 -11.41 -7.43
N TRP A 295 16.57 -12.02 -6.99
CA TRP A 295 16.20 -12.10 -5.58
C TRP A 295 16.85 -13.27 -4.84
N GLN A 296 17.70 -14.05 -5.50
CA GLN A 296 18.35 -15.23 -4.94
C GLN A 296 17.37 -16.22 -4.28
N ALA A 297 16.15 -16.28 -4.84
CA ALA A 297 15.05 -17.02 -4.24
C ALA A 297 15.23 -18.54 -4.37
N THR A 298 15.05 -19.27 -3.28
CA THR A 298 15.07 -20.73 -3.30
C THR A 298 13.85 -21.29 -4.03
N ARG A 299 14.08 -22.12 -5.05
CA ARG A 299 13.00 -22.72 -5.83
C ARG A 299 12.29 -23.82 -5.08
N ALA A 300 11.06 -23.55 -4.60
CA ALA A 300 10.21 -24.55 -3.95
C ALA A 300 9.78 -25.67 -4.91
N THR A 301 9.43 -26.85 -4.38
CA THR A 301 8.99 -28.01 -5.16
C THR A 301 7.79 -27.68 -6.06
N LYS A 302 6.79 -26.96 -5.53
CA LYS A 302 5.62 -26.53 -6.32
C LYS A 302 5.99 -25.65 -7.51
N THR A 303 7.00 -24.77 -7.35
CA THR A 303 7.54 -23.89 -8.40
C THR A 303 8.24 -24.71 -9.47
N ARG A 304 9.02 -25.73 -9.07
CA ARG A 304 9.68 -26.65 -10.02
C ARG A 304 8.65 -27.36 -10.90
N TRP A 305 7.57 -27.89 -10.30
CA TRP A 305 6.49 -28.54 -11.03
C TRP A 305 5.79 -27.57 -11.99
N LEU A 306 5.44 -26.37 -11.53
CA LEU A 306 4.81 -25.35 -12.37
C LEU A 306 5.69 -25.03 -13.60
N PHE A 307 6.96 -24.77 -13.39
CA PHE A 307 7.89 -24.45 -14.47
C PHE A 307 8.12 -25.64 -15.42
N THR A 308 8.12 -26.86 -14.93
CA THR A 308 8.17 -28.07 -15.77
C THR A 308 6.97 -28.17 -16.70
N VAL A 309 5.76 -27.93 -16.17
CA VAL A 309 4.53 -27.88 -16.98
C VAL A 309 4.61 -26.80 -18.05
N MET A 310 5.07 -25.57 -17.68
CA MET A 310 5.14 -24.44 -18.61
C MET A 310 6.22 -24.57 -19.70
N ARG A 311 7.23 -25.42 -19.50
CA ARG A 311 8.24 -25.72 -20.54
C ARG A 311 7.65 -26.50 -21.72
N HIS A 312 6.59 -27.28 -21.50
CA HIS A 312 5.95 -28.10 -22.49
C HIS A 312 4.59 -27.52 -22.89
N GLU A 313 4.46 -27.02 -24.09
CA GLU A 313 3.26 -26.33 -24.57
C GLU A 313 1.97 -27.13 -24.37
N VAL A 314 2.01 -28.44 -24.68
CA VAL A 314 0.85 -29.33 -24.50
C VAL A 314 0.42 -29.43 -23.04
N LEU A 315 1.39 -29.59 -22.12
CA LEU A 315 1.11 -29.66 -20.68
C LEU A 315 0.56 -28.33 -20.16
N TRP A 316 1.10 -27.21 -20.61
CA TRP A 316 0.63 -25.88 -20.23
C TRP A 316 -0.82 -25.65 -20.66
N ARG A 317 -1.16 -25.92 -21.94
CA ARG A 317 -2.54 -25.82 -22.43
C ARG A 317 -3.49 -26.76 -21.71
N THR A 318 -3.08 -28.01 -21.48
CA THR A 318 -3.89 -28.97 -20.72
C THR A 318 -4.16 -28.45 -19.29
N GLY A 319 -3.14 -27.92 -18.61
CA GLY A 319 -3.29 -27.33 -17.27
C GLY A 319 -4.27 -26.15 -17.26
N LEU A 320 -4.28 -25.29 -18.27
CA LEU A 320 -5.25 -24.20 -18.42
C LEU A 320 -6.69 -24.73 -18.60
N ILE A 321 -6.89 -25.75 -19.42
CA ILE A 321 -8.21 -26.37 -19.62
C ILE A 321 -8.72 -26.97 -18.29
N VAL A 322 -7.90 -27.75 -17.60
CA VAL A 322 -8.25 -28.34 -16.30
C VAL A 322 -8.64 -27.23 -15.30
N ARG A 323 -7.86 -26.16 -15.23
CA ARG A 323 -8.19 -25.02 -14.37
C ARG A 323 -9.55 -24.41 -14.71
N GLN A 324 -9.85 -24.19 -16.00
CA GLN A 324 -11.14 -23.62 -16.43
C GLN A 324 -12.31 -24.49 -15.99
N VAL A 325 -12.18 -25.81 -16.11
CA VAL A 325 -13.20 -26.77 -15.64
C VAL A 325 -13.41 -26.64 -14.14
N PHE A 326 -12.32 -26.61 -13.34
CA PHE A 326 -12.42 -26.42 -11.88
C PHE A 326 -13.08 -25.11 -11.48
N VAL A 327 -12.77 -24.01 -12.16
CA VAL A 327 -13.40 -22.71 -11.90
C VAL A 327 -14.91 -22.76 -12.16
N LYS A 328 -15.33 -23.37 -13.29
CA LYS A 328 -16.76 -23.54 -13.62
C LYS A 328 -17.49 -24.40 -12.59
N ILE A 329 -16.89 -25.51 -12.15
CA ILE A 329 -17.48 -26.37 -11.13
C ILE A 329 -17.67 -25.61 -9.81
N LYS A 330 -16.68 -24.84 -9.37
CA LYS A 330 -16.80 -24.00 -8.17
C LYS A 330 -17.89 -22.92 -8.29
N GLN A 331 -18.06 -22.31 -9.45
CA GLN A 331 -19.11 -21.33 -9.68
C GLN A 331 -20.51 -21.98 -9.62
N LEU A 332 -20.69 -23.14 -10.26
CA LEU A 332 -21.92 -23.89 -10.19
C LEU A 332 -22.27 -24.33 -8.75
N HIS A 333 -21.28 -24.75 -7.98
CA HIS A 333 -21.51 -25.14 -6.58
C HIS A 333 -21.93 -23.95 -5.71
N ARG A 334 -21.41 -22.74 -5.96
CA ARG A 334 -21.82 -21.51 -5.26
C ARG A 334 -23.20 -20.98 -5.65
N GLN A 335 -23.75 -21.41 -6.78
CA GLN A 335 -25.10 -21.05 -7.22
C GLN A 335 -26.16 -22.04 -6.72
N LEU A 336 -25.73 -23.20 -6.21
CA LEU A 336 -26.59 -24.27 -5.70
C LEU A 336 -26.68 -24.33 -4.17
N VAL A 337 -25.89 -23.51 -3.49
CA VAL A 337 -25.88 -23.29 -2.03
C VAL A 337 -26.30 -21.85 -1.73
#